data_c1f8133cf03dc648adbb382f1895409f
#
_entry.id   c1f8133cf03dc648adbb382f1895409f
#
_cell.length_a   1.000
_cell.length_b   1.000
_cell.length_c   1.000
_cell.angle_alpha   90.00
_cell.angle_beta   90.00
_cell.angle_gamma   90.00
#
_symmetry.space_group_name_H-M   'P 1'
#
loop_
_entity.id
_entity.type
_entity.pdbx_description
1 polymer ?
#
loop_
_entity_poly.entity_id
_entity_poly.type
_entity_poly.pdbx_seq_one_letter_code
_entity_poly.pdbx_strand_id
1 'polypeptide(L)'
;VASKYDLMNDLTSFGIHRLWKNDLINWLAPQRNQKLADIAGGTGDIAKKFLNAGGGSAYVYDINQEMLNTGQNKSNTSQKIIWTIASAENIPATEGSFERATIGFGLRNITDRVRCLKEIYRILKPGGRLICLEFSHVENDAIKKLYDTWSFIFMPSIGKKITGDKDAYNYLVESIRQFPTQPELAQMFSDAGFSRVKYRNLSNGIVALHSGWKI
;
A
#
# COMPACT_ATOMS: atom_id res chain seq x y z
N VAL A 1 -14.25 -12.28 -2.36
CA VAL A 1 -12.82 -12.00 -2.05
C VAL A 1 -12.67 -10.64 -1.37
N ALA A 2 -13.21 -9.55 -1.95
CA ALA A 2 -13.01 -8.19 -1.43
C ALA A 2 -13.57 -7.95 -0.02
N SER A 3 -14.75 -8.48 0.32
CA SER A 3 -15.30 -8.38 1.69
C SER A 3 -14.48 -9.15 2.72
N LYS A 4 -13.90 -10.28 2.32
CA LYS A 4 -12.98 -11.05 3.17
C LYS A 4 -11.64 -10.32 3.36
N TYR A 5 -11.17 -9.59 2.36
CA TYR A 5 -9.92 -8.83 2.44
C TYR A 5 -10.03 -7.64 3.40
N ASP A 6 -11.11 -6.86 3.32
CA ASP A 6 -11.36 -5.75 4.26
C ASP A 6 -11.50 -6.29 5.69
N LEU A 7 -12.24 -7.39 5.88
CA LEU A 7 -12.38 -8.06 7.17
C LEU A 7 -11.05 -8.61 7.69
N MET A 8 -10.21 -9.17 6.81
CA MET A 8 -8.87 -9.65 7.17
C MET A 8 -7.98 -8.49 7.63
N ASN A 9 -7.98 -7.37 6.93
CA ASN A 9 -7.24 -6.18 7.34
C ASN A 9 -7.75 -5.62 8.68
N ASP A 10 -9.07 -5.56 8.89
CA ASP A 10 -9.66 -5.13 10.16
C ASP A 10 -9.23 -6.06 11.31
N LEU A 11 -9.26 -7.37 11.10
CA LEU A 11 -8.89 -8.35 12.12
C LEU A 11 -7.38 -8.36 12.41
N THR A 12 -6.55 -8.33 11.36
CA THR A 12 -5.09 -8.39 11.50
C THR A 12 -4.51 -7.12 12.13
N SER A 13 -5.20 -6.00 11.99
CA SER A 13 -4.77 -4.70 12.51
C SER A 13 -5.64 -4.14 13.62
N PHE A 14 -6.70 -4.86 14.09
CA PHE A 14 -7.72 -4.30 15.00
C PHE A 14 -8.28 -2.95 14.53
N GLY A 15 -8.42 -2.77 13.19
CA GLY A 15 -8.88 -1.52 12.58
C GLY A 15 -7.83 -0.40 12.54
N ILE A 16 -6.63 -0.61 13.11
CA ILE A 16 -5.55 0.40 13.14
C ILE A 16 -5.04 0.73 11.73
N HIS A 17 -5.19 -0.18 10.74
CA HIS A 17 -4.81 0.09 9.35
C HIS A 17 -5.45 1.37 8.79
N ARG A 18 -6.61 1.78 9.30
CA ARG A 18 -7.28 3.03 8.92
C ARG A 18 -6.50 4.26 9.38
N LEU A 19 -5.87 4.18 10.56
CA LEU A 19 -4.99 5.24 11.09
C LEU A 19 -3.71 5.32 10.26
N TRP A 20 -3.09 4.20 9.95
CA TRP A 20 -1.90 4.16 9.10
C TRP A 20 -2.14 4.73 7.70
N LYS A 21 -3.32 4.48 7.10
CA LYS A 21 -3.71 5.09 5.83
C LYS A 21 -3.95 6.60 5.96
N ASN A 22 -4.44 7.07 7.12
CA ASN A 22 -4.54 8.51 7.37
C ASN A 22 -3.15 9.15 7.49
N ASP A 23 -2.21 8.49 8.18
CA ASP A 23 -0.82 8.95 8.27
C ASP A 23 -0.15 9.01 6.89
N LEU A 24 -0.43 8.02 6.02
CA LEU A 24 0.00 8.06 4.62
C LEU A 24 -0.51 9.32 3.92
N ILE A 25 -1.80 9.60 3.99
CA ILE A 25 -2.42 10.77 3.34
C ILE A 25 -1.88 12.07 3.92
N ASN A 26 -1.74 12.17 5.24
CA ASN A 26 -1.16 13.33 5.90
C ASN A 26 0.27 13.60 5.41
N TRP A 27 1.08 12.54 5.28
CA TRP A 27 2.45 12.67 4.80
C TRP A 27 2.54 12.94 3.29
N LEU A 28 1.58 12.43 2.49
CA LEU A 28 1.46 12.70 1.06
C LEU A 28 1.11 14.16 0.77
N ALA A 29 0.35 14.80 1.67
CA ALA A 29 -0.11 16.19 1.59
C ALA A 29 -0.79 16.53 0.24
N PRO A 30 -1.99 15.97 -0.04
CA PRO A 30 -2.70 16.18 -1.29
C PRO A 30 -2.98 17.65 -1.60
N GLN A 31 -2.93 18.02 -2.91
CA GLN A 31 -3.27 19.34 -3.39
C GLN A 31 -4.32 19.27 -4.51
N ARG A 32 -5.15 20.29 -4.67
CA ARG A 32 -6.34 20.30 -5.56
C ARG A 32 -6.05 19.93 -7.02
N ASN A 33 -4.88 20.25 -7.53
CA ASN A 33 -4.54 20.02 -8.94
C ASN A 33 -3.72 18.74 -9.17
N GLN A 34 -3.51 17.94 -8.13
CA GLN A 34 -2.67 16.75 -8.22
C GLN A 34 -3.47 15.53 -8.64
N LYS A 35 -2.84 14.70 -9.48
CA LYS A 35 -3.30 13.38 -9.86
C LYS A 35 -2.55 12.34 -9.05
N LEU A 36 -3.30 11.39 -8.48
CA LEU A 36 -2.76 10.24 -7.75
C LEU A 36 -2.78 9.02 -8.64
N ALA A 37 -1.68 8.26 -8.70
CA ALA A 37 -1.65 6.86 -9.09
C ALA A 37 -1.63 5.99 -7.84
N ASP A 38 -2.71 5.26 -7.57
CA ASP A 38 -2.83 4.31 -6.45
C ASP A 38 -2.57 2.89 -6.97
N ILE A 39 -1.36 2.38 -6.76
CA ILE A 39 -0.86 1.14 -7.33
C ILE A 39 -1.18 -0.03 -6.40
N ALA A 40 -1.67 -1.14 -6.98
CA ALA A 40 -2.28 -2.24 -6.23
C ALA A 40 -3.34 -1.70 -5.25
N GLY A 41 -4.16 -0.74 -5.75
CA GLY A 41 -5.05 0.05 -4.90
C GLY A 41 -6.33 -0.66 -4.47
N GLY A 42 -6.61 -1.85 -5.02
CA GLY A 42 -7.72 -2.71 -4.64
C GLY A 42 -9.07 -2.00 -4.73
N THR A 43 -9.74 -1.82 -3.59
CA THR A 43 -11.03 -1.13 -3.48
C THR A 43 -10.91 0.40 -3.47
N GLY A 44 -9.72 0.96 -3.68
CA GLY A 44 -9.45 2.39 -3.81
C GLY A 44 -9.63 3.19 -2.52
N ASP A 45 -9.38 2.58 -1.37
CA ASP A 45 -9.53 3.25 -0.08
C ASP A 45 -8.56 4.43 0.08
N ILE A 46 -7.30 4.28 -0.37
CA ILE A 46 -6.31 5.37 -0.37
C ILE A 46 -6.71 6.45 -1.38
N ALA A 47 -7.16 6.05 -2.58
CA ALA A 47 -7.63 6.98 -3.59
C ALA A 47 -8.80 7.85 -3.09
N LYS A 48 -9.79 7.23 -2.41
CA LYS A 48 -10.91 7.96 -1.79
C LYS A 48 -10.45 8.93 -0.70
N LYS A 49 -9.52 8.50 0.16
CA LYS A 49 -8.94 9.35 1.20
C LYS A 49 -8.16 10.53 0.60
N PHE A 50 -7.41 10.30 -0.49
CA PHE A 50 -6.70 11.35 -1.22
C PHE A 50 -7.66 12.43 -1.73
N LEU A 51 -8.76 12.04 -2.36
CA LEU A 51 -9.77 12.99 -2.87
C LEU A 51 -10.47 13.74 -1.73
N ASN A 52 -10.82 13.05 -0.64
CA ASN A 52 -11.43 13.65 0.54
C ASN A 52 -10.50 14.66 1.24
N ALA A 53 -9.19 14.47 1.12
CA ALA A 53 -8.17 15.39 1.63
C ALA A 53 -7.85 16.56 0.65
N GLY A 54 -8.63 16.72 -0.41
CA GLY A 54 -8.52 17.83 -1.35
C GLY A 54 -7.66 17.55 -2.59
N GLY A 55 -7.34 16.30 -2.87
CA GLY A 55 -6.70 15.87 -4.13
C GLY A 55 -7.59 16.10 -5.35
N GLY A 56 -6.98 16.21 -6.54
CA GLY A 56 -7.70 16.57 -7.78
C GLY A 56 -8.40 15.38 -8.44
N SER A 57 -7.68 14.30 -8.72
CA SER A 57 -8.21 13.05 -9.29
C SER A 57 -7.33 11.86 -8.90
N ALA A 58 -7.88 10.66 -8.93
CA ALA A 58 -7.17 9.45 -8.58
C ALA A 58 -7.35 8.37 -9.66
N TYR A 59 -6.30 7.59 -9.88
CA TYR A 59 -6.25 6.47 -10.82
C TYR A 59 -5.85 5.24 -10.02
N VAL A 60 -6.75 4.26 -9.94
CA VAL A 60 -6.53 3.02 -9.22
C VAL A 60 -6.13 1.94 -10.21
N TYR A 61 -4.94 1.39 -10.03
CA TYR A 61 -4.41 0.29 -10.81
C TYR A 61 -4.33 -0.95 -9.94
N ASP A 62 -4.98 -2.03 -10.36
CA ASP A 62 -4.92 -3.32 -9.66
C ASP A 62 -5.05 -4.46 -10.67
N ILE A 63 -4.43 -5.59 -10.38
CA ILE A 63 -4.56 -6.79 -11.21
C ILE A 63 -5.87 -7.54 -10.95
N ASN A 64 -6.50 -7.30 -9.79
CA ASN A 64 -7.70 -7.99 -9.35
C ASN A 64 -8.97 -7.23 -9.75
N GLN A 65 -9.65 -7.73 -10.79
CA GLN A 65 -10.90 -7.14 -11.30
C GLN A 65 -12.01 -7.08 -10.25
N GLU A 66 -12.15 -8.09 -9.37
CA GLU A 66 -13.21 -8.11 -8.36
C GLU A 66 -13.02 -7.00 -7.32
N MET A 67 -11.76 -6.71 -6.98
CA MET A 67 -11.42 -5.61 -6.07
C MET A 67 -11.78 -4.26 -6.70
N LEU A 68 -11.44 -4.05 -7.97
CA LEU A 68 -11.78 -2.83 -8.71
C LEU A 68 -13.31 -2.66 -8.82
N ASN A 69 -14.04 -3.71 -9.19
CA ASN A 69 -15.52 -3.67 -9.28
C ASN A 69 -16.15 -3.33 -7.93
N THR A 70 -15.65 -3.93 -6.84
CA THR A 70 -16.13 -3.64 -5.49
C THR A 70 -15.86 -2.18 -5.10
N GLY A 71 -14.67 -1.67 -5.42
CA GLY A 71 -14.29 -0.28 -5.18
C GLY A 71 -15.18 0.70 -5.96
N GLN A 72 -15.41 0.42 -7.23
CA GLN A 72 -16.25 1.20 -8.12
C GLN A 72 -17.71 1.27 -7.63
N ASN A 73 -18.29 0.14 -7.26
CA ASN A 73 -19.67 0.06 -6.76
C ASN A 73 -19.86 0.80 -5.42
N LYS A 74 -18.81 0.88 -4.59
CA LYS A 74 -18.83 1.60 -3.31
C LYS A 74 -18.43 3.09 -3.44
N SER A 75 -18.11 3.56 -4.65
CA SER A 75 -17.69 4.94 -4.89
C SER A 75 -18.86 5.81 -5.30
N ASN A 76 -18.97 7.03 -4.76
CA ASN A 76 -19.92 7.99 -5.23
C ASN A 76 -19.56 8.47 -6.64
N THR A 77 -20.55 8.66 -7.51
CA THR A 77 -20.37 9.11 -8.90
C THR A 77 -19.71 10.49 -9.03
N SER A 78 -19.71 11.28 -7.96
CA SER A 78 -19.03 12.59 -7.90
C SER A 78 -17.51 12.50 -7.69
N GLN A 79 -16.99 11.33 -7.31
CA GLN A 79 -15.54 11.17 -7.09
C GLN A 79 -14.83 10.90 -8.42
N LYS A 80 -13.78 11.70 -8.71
CA LYS A 80 -12.95 11.56 -9.91
C LYS A 80 -11.94 10.42 -9.75
N ILE A 81 -12.42 9.18 -9.73
CA ILE A 81 -11.59 7.96 -9.69
C ILE A 81 -11.70 7.21 -11.00
N ILE A 82 -10.58 6.92 -11.63
CA ILE A 82 -10.45 6.06 -12.80
C ILE A 82 -9.90 4.71 -12.34
N TRP A 83 -10.58 3.63 -12.76
CA TRP A 83 -10.25 2.27 -12.37
C TRP A 83 -9.70 1.50 -13.56
N THR A 84 -8.54 0.89 -13.43
CA THR A 84 -7.85 0.22 -14.54
C THR A 84 -7.24 -1.09 -14.07
N ILE A 85 -7.52 -2.19 -14.80
CA ILE A 85 -6.80 -3.45 -14.59
C ILE A 85 -5.40 -3.27 -15.15
N ALA A 86 -4.41 -3.45 -14.28
CA ALA A 86 -3.00 -3.38 -14.67
C ALA A 86 -2.09 -4.09 -13.68
N SER A 87 -1.00 -4.65 -14.19
CA SER A 87 0.13 -5.04 -13.35
C SER A 87 0.89 -3.81 -12.88
N ALA A 88 1.30 -3.80 -11.62
CA ALA A 88 2.19 -2.78 -11.07
C ALA A 88 3.58 -2.74 -11.74
N GLU A 89 3.95 -3.82 -12.43
CA GLU A 89 5.21 -3.98 -13.17
C GLU A 89 5.13 -3.46 -14.62
N ASN A 90 3.91 -3.07 -15.07
CA ASN A 90 3.65 -2.51 -16.41
C ASN A 90 2.38 -1.64 -16.36
N ILE A 91 2.53 -0.41 -15.90
CA ILE A 91 1.42 0.52 -15.67
C ILE A 91 1.04 1.20 -17.01
N PRO A 92 -0.22 1.10 -17.48
CA PRO A 92 -0.66 1.70 -18.75
C PRO A 92 -0.87 3.21 -18.60
N ALA A 93 0.19 3.92 -18.29
CA ALA A 93 0.22 5.37 -18.19
C ALA A 93 1.48 5.92 -18.86
N THR A 94 1.36 7.11 -19.44
CA THR A 94 2.49 7.79 -20.04
C THR A 94 3.48 8.25 -18.98
N GLU A 95 4.75 8.40 -19.36
CA GLU A 95 5.77 8.96 -18.50
C GLU A 95 5.35 10.35 -18.00
N GLY A 96 5.65 10.66 -16.74
CA GLY A 96 5.40 11.98 -16.18
C GLY A 96 3.92 12.38 -16.11
N SER A 97 3.01 11.43 -15.83
CA SER A 97 1.55 11.69 -15.78
C SER A 97 1.03 12.12 -14.42
N PHE A 98 1.74 11.77 -13.33
CA PHE A 98 1.24 11.90 -11.96
C PHE A 98 2.14 12.73 -11.07
N GLU A 99 1.53 13.54 -10.20
CA GLU A 99 2.24 14.28 -9.15
C GLU A 99 2.44 13.40 -7.90
N ARG A 100 1.58 12.43 -7.68
CA ARG A 100 1.60 11.55 -6.50
C ARG A 100 1.40 10.11 -6.91
N ALA A 101 2.10 9.22 -6.22
CA ALA A 101 1.87 7.78 -6.30
C ALA A 101 1.79 7.19 -4.90
N THR A 102 0.94 6.17 -4.73
CA THR A 102 0.83 5.39 -3.51
C THR A 102 0.82 3.91 -3.81
N ILE A 103 1.33 3.12 -2.88
CA ILE A 103 1.13 1.69 -2.82
C ILE A 103 0.93 1.31 -1.34
N GLY A 104 -0.24 0.75 -1.01
CA GLY A 104 -0.60 0.43 0.36
C GLY A 104 -0.91 -1.05 0.54
N PHE A 105 -0.07 -1.77 1.31
CA PHE A 105 -0.20 -3.20 1.58
C PHE A 105 -0.23 -4.08 0.32
N GLY A 106 0.41 -3.61 -0.75
CA GLY A 106 0.46 -4.28 -2.04
C GLY A 106 1.86 -4.70 -2.47
N LEU A 107 2.91 -3.96 -2.07
CA LEU A 107 4.27 -4.15 -2.58
C LEU A 107 4.85 -5.54 -2.23
N ARG A 108 4.49 -6.10 -1.07
CA ARG A 108 4.94 -7.44 -0.66
C ARG A 108 4.47 -8.55 -1.61
N ASN A 109 3.33 -8.33 -2.29
CA ASN A 109 2.72 -9.30 -3.20
C ASN A 109 3.23 -9.20 -4.65
N ILE A 110 4.08 -8.20 -4.94
CA ILE A 110 4.61 -7.96 -6.28
C ILE A 110 5.86 -8.84 -6.48
N THR A 111 5.89 -9.54 -7.60
CA THR A 111 6.95 -10.48 -7.94
C THR A 111 8.27 -9.73 -8.20
N ASP A 112 8.23 -8.74 -9.09
CA ASP A 112 9.39 -7.90 -9.40
C ASP A 112 9.20 -6.49 -8.81
N ARG A 113 9.57 -6.33 -7.53
CA ARG A 113 9.47 -5.07 -6.80
C ARG A 113 10.34 -3.97 -7.41
N VAL A 114 11.51 -4.34 -7.94
CA VAL A 114 12.43 -3.37 -8.57
C VAL A 114 11.80 -2.80 -9.83
N ARG A 115 11.22 -3.64 -10.66
CA ARG A 115 10.49 -3.21 -11.86
C ARG A 115 9.28 -2.35 -11.52
N CYS A 116 8.51 -2.74 -10.50
CA CYS A 116 7.39 -1.94 -10.00
C CYS A 116 7.83 -0.53 -9.58
N LEU A 117 8.89 -0.41 -8.77
CA LEU A 117 9.39 0.89 -8.32
C LEU A 117 9.90 1.75 -9.51
N LYS A 118 10.55 1.14 -10.51
CA LYS A 118 10.95 1.83 -11.74
C LYS A 118 9.76 2.29 -12.58
N GLU A 119 8.70 1.49 -12.68
CA GLU A 119 7.45 1.88 -13.36
C GLU A 119 6.76 3.04 -12.64
N ILE A 120 6.69 3.01 -11.31
CA ILE A 120 6.15 4.12 -10.53
C ILE A 120 7.01 5.38 -10.72
N TYR A 121 8.33 5.23 -10.73
CA TYR A 121 9.24 6.35 -11.02
C TYR A 121 8.99 6.92 -12.42
N ARG A 122 8.82 6.05 -13.43
CA ARG A 122 8.54 6.48 -14.81
C ARG A 122 7.30 7.34 -14.92
N ILE A 123 6.18 6.90 -14.33
CA ILE A 123 4.90 7.59 -14.44
C ILE A 123 4.80 8.87 -13.61
N LEU A 124 5.70 9.07 -12.64
CA LEU A 124 5.76 10.28 -11.85
C LEU A 124 6.40 11.43 -12.65
N LYS A 125 5.87 12.64 -12.46
CA LYS A 125 6.48 13.89 -12.95
C LYS A 125 7.75 14.21 -12.17
N PRO A 126 8.68 15.00 -12.73
CA PRO A 126 9.68 15.70 -11.92
C PRO A 126 8.99 16.47 -10.78
N GLY A 127 9.50 16.36 -9.56
CA GLY A 127 8.82 16.86 -8.34
C GLY A 127 7.69 15.96 -7.85
N GLY A 128 7.44 14.83 -8.49
CA GLY A 128 6.47 13.84 -8.05
C GLY A 128 6.98 13.01 -6.87
N ARG A 129 6.05 12.44 -6.11
CA ARG A 129 6.36 11.73 -4.86
C ARG A 129 5.63 10.40 -4.78
N LEU A 130 6.37 9.35 -4.42
CA LEU A 130 5.84 8.05 -4.02
C LEU A 130 5.77 7.95 -2.50
N ILE A 131 4.67 7.39 -1.96
CA ILE A 131 4.61 6.86 -0.60
C ILE A 131 4.15 5.41 -0.64
N CYS A 132 4.95 4.54 -0.03
CA CYS A 132 4.63 3.14 0.21
C CYS A 132 4.28 2.93 1.69
N LEU A 133 3.15 2.29 1.96
CA LEU A 133 2.72 1.83 3.27
C LEU A 133 2.72 0.30 3.27
N GLU A 134 3.55 -0.33 4.10
CA GLU A 134 3.64 -1.78 4.11
C GLU A 134 3.99 -2.32 5.50
N PHE A 135 3.62 -3.59 5.75
CA PHE A 135 4.11 -4.32 6.91
C PHE A 135 5.62 -4.38 6.89
N SER A 136 6.23 -4.36 8.06
CA SER A 136 7.67 -4.25 8.18
C SER A 136 8.19 -5.03 9.38
N HIS A 137 9.47 -4.88 9.67
CA HIS A 137 10.14 -5.59 10.74
C HIS A 137 10.15 -4.78 12.02
N VAL A 138 9.64 -5.37 13.11
CA VAL A 138 9.63 -4.75 14.43
C VAL A 138 11.07 -4.64 14.94
N GLU A 139 11.50 -3.42 15.27
CA GLU A 139 12.87 -3.14 15.71
C GLU A 139 13.11 -3.50 17.20
N ASN A 140 12.06 -3.47 18.01
CA ASN A 140 12.17 -3.74 19.44
C ASN A 140 11.96 -5.23 19.73
N ASP A 141 12.96 -5.92 20.28
CA ASP A 141 12.93 -7.36 20.53
C ASP A 141 11.80 -7.82 21.47
N ALA A 142 11.44 -7.02 22.47
CA ALA A 142 10.34 -7.35 23.38
C ALA A 142 8.98 -7.29 22.66
N ILE A 143 8.78 -6.26 21.84
CA ILE A 143 7.57 -6.09 21.02
C ILE A 143 7.53 -7.13 19.91
N LYS A 144 8.69 -7.46 19.32
CA LYS A 144 8.84 -8.51 18.31
C LYS A 144 8.38 -9.86 18.84
N LYS A 145 8.83 -10.27 20.04
CA LYS A 145 8.39 -11.52 20.68
C LYS A 145 6.88 -11.54 20.91
N LEU A 146 6.30 -10.43 21.36
CA LEU A 146 4.86 -10.31 21.58
C LEU A 146 4.10 -10.37 20.26
N TYR A 147 4.55 -9.65 19.24
CA TYR A 147 3.97 -9.65 17.89
C TYR A 147 4.10 -11.02 17.22
N ASP A 148 5.25 -11.68 17.33
CA ASP A 148 5.47 -13.03 16.80
C ASP A 148 4.53 -14.04 17.48
N THR A 149 4.42 -13.99 18.80
CA THR A 149 3.49 -14.84 19.56
C THR A 149 2.05 -14.62 19.11
N TRP A 150 1.64 -13.36 18.95
CA TRP A 150 0.30 -13.01 18.50
C TRP A 150 0.06 -13.46 17.06
N SER A 151 1.00 -13.18 16.15
CA SER A 151 0.90 -13.55 14.72
C SER A 151 0.92 -15.05 14.47
N PHE A 152 1.64 -15.84 15.31
CA PHE A 152 1.76 -17.29 15.13
C PHE A 152 0.66 -18.10 15.81
N ILE A 153 0.22 -17.67 16.99
CA ILE A 153 -0.70 -18.44 17.81
C ILE A 153 -2.14 -17.97 17.61
N PHE A 154 -2.36 -16.68 17.63
CA PHE A 154 -3.72 -16.12 17.63
C PHE A 154 -4.27 -15.88 16.22
N MET A 155 -3.46 -15.36 15.30
CA MET A 155 -3.93 -15.05 13.94
C MET A 155 -4.44 -16.27 13.17
N PRO A 156 -3.73 -17.43 13.10
CA PRO A 156 -4.22 -18.60 12.39
C PRO A 156 -5.49 -19.18 13.01
N SER A 157 -5.61 -19.12 14.35
CA SER A 157 -6.77 -19.64 15.08
C SER A 157 -8.02 -18.80 14.87
N ILE A 158 -7.87 -17.46 14.86
CA ILE A 158 -8.93 -16.50 14.56
C ILE A 158 -9.32 -16.59 13.08
N GLY A 159 -8.33 -16.68 12.19
CA GLY A 159 -8.54 -16.83 10.76
C GLY A 159 -9.39 -18.05 10.40
N LYS A 160 -9.05 -19.21 10.96
CA LYS A 160 -9.81 -20.45 10.77
C LYS A 160 -11.27 -20.32 11.21
N LYS A 161 -11.55 -19.60 12.32
CA LYS A 161 -12.91 -19.41 12.83
C LYS A 161 -13.76 -18.43 12.02
N ILE A 162 -13.13 -17.39 11.42
CA ILE A 162 -13.86 -16.26 10.83
C ILE A 162 -13.89 -16.33 9.31
N THR A 163 -12.78 -16.69 8.67
CA THR A 163 -12.70 -16.73 7.19
C THR A 163 -12.69 -18.13 6.61
N GLY A 164 -12.41 -19.16 7.44
CA GLY A 164 -12.25 -20.55 7.01
C GLY A 164 -10.98 -20.80 6.19
N ASP A 165 -10.11 -19.81 6.01
CA ASP A 165 -8.96 -19.85 5.11
C ASP A 165 -7.65 -19.70 5.92
N LYS A 166 -7.05 -20.82 6.30
CA LYS A 166 -5.78 -20.87 7.03
C LYS A 166 -4.59 -20.50 6.13
N ASP A 167 -4.71 -20.78 4.83
CA ASP A 167 -3.59 -20.62 3.88
C ASP A 167 -3.35 -19.14 3.57
N ALA A 168 -4.41 -18.32 3.52
CA ALA A 168 -4.29 -16.86 3.37
C ALA A 168 -3.51 -16.22 4.54
N TYR A 169 -3.66 -16.72 5.76
CA TYR A 169 -2.93 -16.24 6.93
C TYR A 169 -1.47 -16.66 6.94
N ASN A 170 -1.20 -17.92 6.59
CA ASN A 170 0.18 -18.41 6.45
C ASN A 170 0.91 -17.59 5.39
N TYR A 171 0.27 -17.37 4.24
CA TYR A 171 0.80 -16.50 3.19
C TYR A 171 1.10 -15.07 3.68
N LEU A 172 0.19 -14.47 4.45
CA LEU A 172 0.41 -13.11 5.00
C LEU A 172 1.65 -13.08 5.88
N VAL A 173 1.77 -14.00 6.84
CA VAL A 173 2.92 -14.07 7.77
C VAL A 173 4.23 -14.31 7.00
N GLU A 174 4.20 -15.19 6.01
CA GLU A 174 5.37 -15.54 5.21
C GLU A 174 5.80 -14.39 4.30
N SER A 175 4.85 -13.72 3.65
CA SER A 175 5.10 -12.55 2.80
C SER A 175 5.68 -11.37 3.58
N ILE A 176 5.26 -11.15 4.83
CA ILE A 176 5.83 -10.12 5.71
C ILE A 176 7.28 -10.46 6.08
N ARG A 177 7.57 -11.73 6.40
CA ARG A 177 8.94 -12.16 6.77
C ARG A 177 9.94 -12.07 5.64
N GLN A 178 9.50 -12.34 4.41
CA GLN A 178 10.33 -12.27 3.21
C GLN A 178 10.40 -10.85 2.64
N PHE A 179 9.67 -9.91 3.24
CA PHE A 179 9.69 -8.51 2.79
C PHE A 179 10.98 -7.83 3.25
N PRO A 180 11.56 -6.92 2.46
CA PRO A 180 12.75 -6.16 2.84
C PRO A 180 12.55 -5.40 4.15
N THR A 181 13.62 -5.27 4.92
CA THR A 181 13.67 -4.37 6.07
C THR A 181 13.51 -2.91 5.63
N GLN A 182 13.23 -2.01 6.56
CA GLN A 182 13.05 -0.59 6.25
C GLN A 182 14.26 0.03 5.51
N PRO A 183 15.53 -0.19 5.96
CA PRO A 183 16.70 0.30 5.22
C PRO A 183 16.87 -0.34 3.84
N GLU A 184 16.60 -1.65 3.69
CA GLU A 184 16.69 -2.34 2.40
C GLU A 184 15.66 -1.80 1.41
N LEU A 185 14.41 -1.59 1.85
CA LEU A 185 13.38 -1.00 1.00
C LEU A 185 13.74 0.46 0.62
N ALA A 186 14.29 1.24 1.55
CA ALA A 186 14.78 2.59 1.26
C ALA A 186 15.90 2.57 0.21
N GLN A 187 16.81 1.58 0.26
CA GLN A 187 17.83 1.40 -0.76
C GLN A 187 17.21 1.03 -2.12
N MET A 188 16.22 0.12 -2.15
CA MET A 188 15.51 -0.22 -3.39
C MET A 188 14.83 1.00 -4.04
N PHE A 189 14.29 1.93 -3.24
CA PHE A 189 13.77 3.20 -3.76
C PHE A 189 14.90 4.02 -4.42
N SER A 190 16.05 4.14 -3.76
CA SER A 190 17.19 4.87 -4.29
C SER A 190 17.70 4.25 -5.58
N ASP A 191 17.80 2.93 -5.66
CA ASP A 191 18.25 2.17 -6.84
C ASP A 191 17.24 2.29 -8.01
N ALA A 192 15.96 2.52 -7.71
CA ALA A 192 14.94 2.80 -8.72
C ALA A 192 14.96 4.26 -9.24
N GLY A 193 15.82 5.12 -8.69
CA GLY A 193 16.02 6.51 -9.10
C GLY A 193 15.40 7.56 -8.17
N PHE A 194 14.68 7.16 -7.11
CA PHE A 194 14.10 8.11 -6.16
C PHE A 194 15.19 8.82 -5.35
N SER A 195 15.00 10.11 -5.16
CA SER A 195 15.82 10.96 -4.30
C SER A 195 15.10 11.29 -2.98
N ARG A 196 15.84 11.80 -1.99
CA ARG A 196 15.31 12.19 -0.67
C ARG A 196 14.49 11.07 -0.03
N VAL A 197 14.97 9.84 -0.17
CA VAL A 197 14.30 8.66 0.39
C VAL A 197 14.33 8.74 1.91
N LYS A 198 13.17 8.54 2.54
CA LYS A 198 12.99 8.52 3.99
C LYS A 198 11.95 7.47 4.35
N TYR A 199 12.06 6.91 5.55
CA TYR A 199 10.99 6.09 6.11
C TYR A 199 10.60 6.54 7.53
N ARG A 200 9.42 6.13 7.95
CA ARG A 200 8.85 6.34 9.29
C ARG A 200 8.22 5.05 9.76
N ASN A 201 8.63 4.57 10.91
CA ASN A 201 8.00 3.44 11.57
C ASN A 201 6.67 3.87 12.22
N LEU A 202 5.64 3.06 12.04
CA LEU A 202 4.35 3.18 12.70
C LEU A 202 4.16 1.96 13.60
N SER A 203 3.46 2.15 14.72
CA SER A 203 3.19 1.05 15.67
C SER A 203 4.44 0.23 16.00
N ASN A 204 5.54 0.90 16.40
CA ASN A 204 6.83 0.31 16.74
C ASN A 204 7.48 -0.55 15.63
N GLY A 205 7.23 -0.21 14.37
CA GLY A 205 7.82 -0.90 13.23
C GLY A 205 6.99 -2.06 12.67
N ILE A 206 5.80 -2.36 13.22
CA ILE A 206 4.88 -3.33 12.62
C ILE A 206 4.54 -2.94 11.19
N VAL A 207 4.44 -1.63 10.95
CA VAL A 207 4.21 -1.03 9.64
C VAL A 207 5.20 0.12 9.44
N ALA A 208 5.63 0.34 8.21
CA ALA A 208 6.46 1.48 7.85
C ALA A 208 5.90 2.23 6.64
N LEU A 209 6.07 3.54 6.66
CA LEU A 209 5.87 4.42 5.52
C LEU A 209 7.22 4.74 4.88
N HIS A 210 7.38 4.47 3.58
CA HIS A 210 8.55 4.90 2.81
C HIS A 210 8.14 6.00 1.83
N SER A 211 8.98 6.98 1.64
CA SER A 211 8.76 8.11 0.74
C SER A 211 9.98 8.36 -0.11
N GLY A 212 9.78 8.56 -1.42
CA GLY A 212 10.81 8.97 -2.36
C GLY A 212 10.28 10.00 -3.35
N TRP A 213 11.15 10.86 -3.85
CA TRP A 213 10.85 11.92 -4.81
C TRP A 213 11.55 11.67 -6.14
N LYS A 214 10.87 11.93 -7.25
CA LYS A 214 11.49 12.08 -8.56
C LYS A 214 11.99 13.51 -8.69
N ILE A 215 13.31 13.70 -8.75
CA ILE A 215 13.95 15.03 -8.87
C ILE A 215 14.73 15.07 -10.20
#